data_ef841533169082989dd1b15ba185ac0a
#
_entry.id   ef841533169082989dd1b15ba185ac0a
#
_cell.length_a   1.000
_cell.length_b   1.000
_cell.length_c   1.000
_cell.angle_alpha   90.00
_cell.angle_beta   90.00
_cell.angle_gamma   90.00
#
_symmetry.space_group_name_H-M   'P 1'
#
loop_
_entity.id
_entity.type
_entity.pdbx_description
1 polymer ?
#
loop_
_entity_poly.entity_id
_entity_poly.type
_entity_poly.pdbx_seq_one_letter_code
_entity_poly.pdbx_strand_id
1 'polypeptide(L)'
;MKQFFACLFAAVWTLIAGCSPRIEVGIGGFPERDLRPSVVLADDAPGTDRIVLIDVRGLIVDASKPNLLGPNVNPVDRFTTHLALAEKDPRVRAVIVRIASPGGTVTGSDIMYHELRRFAATTRKPVVASLGEIAASGGYYLALASDHII
;
A
#
# COMPACT_ATOMS: atom_id res chain seq x y z
N MET A 1 -18.16 -37.19 50.38
CA MET A 1 -17.22 -37.45 49.29
C MET A 1 -17.76 -37.11 47.89
N LYS A 2 -18.99 -37.46 47.54
CA LYS A 2 -19.52 -37.17 46.16
C LYS A 2 -19.68 -35.67 45.83
N GLN A 3 -20.00 -34.80 46.79
CA GLN A 3 -20.14 -33.35 46.58
C GLN A 3 -18.80 -32.62 46.38
N PHE A 4 -17.71 -33.11 46.98
CA PHE A 4 -16.39 -32.54 46.82
C PHE A 4 -15.83 -32.78 45.41
N PHE A 5 -16.12 -33.94 44.83
CA PHE A 5 -15.71 -34.23 43.43
C PHE A 5 -16.48 -33.40 42.40
N ALA A 6 -17.77 -33.11 42.65
CA ALA A 6 -18.56 -32.28 41.75
C ALA A 6 -18.09 -30.82 41.72
N CYS A 7 -17.68 -30.26 42.87
CA CYS A 7 -17.12 -28.89 42.90
C CYS A 7 -15.72 -28.79 42.23
N LEU A 8 -14.91 -29.84 42.38
CA LEU A 8 -13.58 -29.87 41.76
C LEU A 8 -13.69 -29.94 40.21
N PHE A 9 -14.65 -30.76 39.72
CA PHE A 9 -14.91 -30.86 38.28
C PHE A 9 -15.48 -29.57 37.69
N ALA A 10 -16.35 -28.86 38.38
CA ALA A 10 -16.89 -27.57 37.95
C ALA A 10 -15.80 -26.48 37.92
N ALA A 11 -14.87 -26.47 38.89
CA ALA A 11 -13.77 -25.50 38.92
C ALA A 11 -12.74 -25.74 37.81
N VAL A 12 -12.50 -26.98 37.39
CA VAL A 12 -11.60 -27.30 36.27
C VAL A 12 -12.23 -26.90 34.91
N TRP A 13 -13.56 -27.05 34.80
CA TRP A 13 -14.25 -26.64 33.54
C TRP A 13 -14.31 -25.12 33.36
N THR A 14 -14.39 -24.34 34.42
CA THR A 14 -14.34 -22.87 34.32
C THR A 14 -12.95 -22.33 34.00
N LEU A 15 -11.88 -23.06 34.33
CA LEU A 15 -10.51 -22.68 33.96
C LEU A 15 -10.16 -22.97 32.47
N ILE A 16 -10.90 -23.87 31.83
CA ILE A 16 -10.70 -24.21 30.40
C ILE A 16 -11.52 -23.29 29.48
N ALA A 17 -12.56 -22.62 30.01
CA ALA A 17 -13.41 -21.71 29.23
C ALA A 17 -12.82 -20.28 29.04
N GLY A 18 -11.71 -19.97 29.70
CA GLY A 18 -11.08 -18.67 29.63
C GLY A 18 -9.83 -18.67 28.75
N CYS A 19 -9.94 -18.16 27.55
CA CYS A 19 -8.93 -17.92 26.51
C CYS A 19 -8.92 -18.98 25.41
N SER A 20 -9.97 -18.98 24.60
CA SER A 20 -9.83 -19.44 23.22
C SER A 20 -9.17 -18.29 22.45
N PRO A 21 -7.91 -18.41 21.98
CA PRO A 21 -7.39 -17.46 21.03
C PRO A 21 -8.27 -17.60 19.78
N ARG A 22 -8.96 -16.53 19.41
CA ARG A 22 -9.70 -16.47 18.17
C ARG A 22 -8.67 -16.46 17.06
N ILE A 23 -8.33 -17.64 16.55
CA ILE A 23 -7.56 -17.79 15.34
C ILE A 23 -8.54 -17.51 14.21
N GLU A 24 -8.62 -16.24 13.78
CA GLU A 24 -9.26 -15.90 12.52
C GLU A 24 -8.33 -16.36 11.40
N VAL A 25 -8.57 -17.55 10.89
CA VAL A 25 -8.01 -17.97 9.61
C VAL A 25 -8.82 -17.27 8.53
N GLY A 26 -8.41 -16.07 8.17
CA GLY A 26 -8.95 -15.34 7.03
C GLY A 26 -8.53 -16.04 5.75
N ILE A 27 -9.38 -16.95 5.25
CA ILE A 27 -9.24 -17.46 3.90
C ILE A 27 -9.80 -16.39 2.97
N GLY A 28 -8.93 -15.64 2.28
CA GLY A 28 -9.29 -14.81 1.14
C GLY A 28 -9.99 -13.49 1.46
N GLY A 29 -9.34 -12.65 2.16
CA GLY A 29 -9.55 -11.22 2.18
C GLY A 29 -8.20 -10.62 2.56
N PHE A 30 -7.57 -9.92 1.64
CA PHE A 30 -6.44 -9.09 2.02
C PHE A 30 -6.98 -8.13 3.08
N PRO A 31 -6.40 -8.08 4.31
CA PRO A 31 -6.70 -6.96 5.16
C PRO A 31 -6.33 -5.75 4.31
N GLU A 32 -7.32 -4.94 3.98
CA GLU A 32 -7.10 -3.60 3.46
C GLU A 32 -6.20 -2.95 4.51
N ARG A 33 -4.89 -3.06 4.28
CA ARG A 33 -3.94 -2.43 5.17
C ARG A 33 -4.29 -0.98 5.09
N ASP A 34 -4.77 -0.51 6.18
CA ASP A 34 -5.02 0.89 6.46
C ASP A 34 -3.78 1.67 5.96
N LEU A 35 -3.84 2.08 4.69
CA LEU A 35 -2.79 2.83 4.03
C LEU A 35 -2.81 4.22 4.65
N ARG A 36 -2.29 4.32 5.88
CA ARG A 36 -2.23 5.58 6.60
C ARG A 36 -1.15 6.43 5.97
N PRO A 37 -1.49 7.59 5.46
CA PRO A 37 -0.48 8.53 5.00
C PRO A 37 0.41 8.90 6.19
N SER A 38 1.72 8.81 6.00
CA SER A 38 2.70 9.36 6.94
C SER A 38 3.20 10.69 6.42
N VAL A 39 3.33 11.67 7.29
CA VAL A 39 3.93 12.97 6.95
C VAL A 39 5.44 12.78 6.87
N VAL A 40 6.01 12.96 5.67
CA VAL A 40 7.47 12.86 5.44
C VAL A 40 8.14 14.21 5.68
N LEU A 41 7.47 15.30 5.28
CA LEU A 41 7.92 16.67 5.46
C LEU A 41 6.70 17.55 5.72
N ALA A 42 6.77 18.39 6.73
CA ALA A 42 5.78 19.43 6.99
C ALA A 42 6.49 20.78 7.00
N ASP A 43 5.85 21.80 6.46
CA ASP A 43 6.24 23.19 6.65
C ASP A 43 5.36 23.83 7.73
N ASP A 44 5.79 24.97 8.25
CA ASP A 44 5.06 25.73 9.26
C ASP A 44 3.95 26.61 8.65
N ALA A 45 3.68 26.48 7.36
CA ALA A 45 2.68 27.29 6.68
C ALA A 45 1.26 26.87 7.11
N PRO A 46 0.37 27.82 7.40
CA PRO A 46 -1.02 27.52 7.72
C PRO A 46 -1.73 27.05 6.45
N GLY A 47 -1.79 25.76 6.24
CA GLY A 47 -2.46 25.17 5.09
C GLY A 47 -2.80 23.69 5.33
N THR A 48 -3.85 23.22 4.66
CA THR A 48 -4.22 21.80 4.67
C THR A 48 -3.83 21.11 3.36
N ASP A 49 -3.25 21.84 2.41
CA ASP A 49 -2.82 21.33 1.13
C ASP A 49 -1.67 20.31 1.29
N ARG A 50 -1.65 19.30 0.43
CA ARG A 50 -0.73 18.17 0.52
C ARG A 50 -0.10 17.85 -0.82
N ILE A 51 1.15 17.43 -0.77
CA ILE A 51 1.82 16.75 -1.88
C ILE A 51 1.96 15.28 -1.47
N VAL A 52 1.47 14.39 -2.31
CA VAL A 52 1.59 12.95 -2.08
C VAL A 52 2.86 12.43 -2.71
N LEU A 53 3.67 11.72 -1.91
CA LEU A 53 4.84 10.99 -2.40
C LEU A 53 4.49 9.51 -2.52
N ILE A 54 4.57 8.97 -3.72
CA ILE A 54 4.35 7.55 -4.02
C ILE A 54 5.70 6.90 -4.36
N ASP A 55 6.11 5.91 -3.57
CA ASP A 55 7.34 5.16 -3.82
C ASP A 55 7.11 3.94 -4.72
N VAL A 56 7.86 3.87 -5.81
CA VAL A 56 7.97 2.71 -6.70
C VAL A 56 9.37 2.13 -6.58
N ARG A 57 9.50 1.00 -5.86
CA ARG A 57 10.79 0.37 -5.57
C ARG A 57 10.84 -1.09 -6.00
N GLY A 58 12.01 -1.49 -6.50
CA GLY A 58 12.28 -2.86 -6.92
C GLY A 58 11.54 -3.26 -8.19
N LEU A 59 11.31 -4.56 -8.39
CA LEU A 59 10.71 -5.06 -9.63
C LEU A 59 9.23 -4.69 -9.76
N ILE A 60 8.85 -4.19 -10.93
CA ILE A 60 7.47 -3.93 -11.34
C ILE A 60 6.89 -5.21 -11.91
N VAL A 61 6.10 -5.92 -11.13
CA VAL A 61 5.41 -7.14 -11.53
C VAL A 61 3.95 -7.07 -11.09
N ASP A 62 3.04 -7.49 -11.95
CA ASP A 62 1.63 -7.63 -11.61
C ASP A 62 1.41 -9.03 -11.02
N ALA A 63 1.99 -9.24 -9.86
CA ALA A 63 1.84 -10.48 -9.09
C ALA A 63 2.13 -10.20 -7.62
N SER A 64 1.42 -10.89 -6.75
CA SER A 64 1.70 -10.87 -5.32
C SER A 64 3.04 -11.54 -5.04
N LYS A 65 3.98 -10.79 -4.47
CA LYS A 65 5.26 -11.35 -4.03
C LYS A 65 5.04 -12.14 -2.75
N PRO A 66 5.36 -13.44 -2.72
CA PRO A 66 5.28 -14.22 -1.49
C PRO A 66 6.25 -13.64 -0.46
N ASN A 67 5.72 -13.22 0.67
CA ASN A 67 6.50 -12.74 1.80
C ASN A 67 6.37 -13.76 2.93
N LEU A 68 7.47 -14.39 3.30
CA LEU A 68 7.47 -15.47 4.32
C LEU A 68 6.99 -14.97 5.70
N LEU A 69 7.14 -13.69 5.97
CA LEU A 69 6.84 -13.06 7.27
C LEU A 69 5.96 -11.79 7.15
N GLY A 70 5.37 -11.53 5.99
CA GLY A 70 4.55 -10.35 5.76
C GLY A 70 3.46 -10.57 4.71
N PRO A 71 2.55 -9.61 4.51
CA PRO A 71 1.53 -9.73 3.50
C PRO A 71 2.14 -9.71 2.10
N ASN A 72 1.56 -10.51 1.24
CA ASN A 72 1.84 -10.48 -0.18
C ASN A 72 1.39 -9.12 -0.75
N VAL A 73 2.32 -8.33 -1.24
CA VAL A 73 2.02 -7.01 -1.82
C VAL A 73 2.28 -7.07 -3.32
N ASN A 74 1.24 -6.81 -4.09
CA ASN A 74 1.37 -6.56 -5.51
C ASN A 74 1.80 -5.09 -5.72
N PRO A 75 2.97 -4.81 -6.33
CA PRO A 75 3.43 -3.44 -6.55
C PRO A 75 2.47 -2.60 -7.40
N VAL A 76 1.82 -3.21 -8.40
CA VAL A 76 0.87 -2.55 -9.29
C VAL A 76 -0.39 -2.15 -8.52
N ASP A 77 -0.99 -3.09 -7.78
CA ASP A 77 -2.17 -2.82 -6.96
C ASP A 77 -1.91 -1.73 -5.91
N ARG A 78 -0.73 -1.78 -5.27
CA ARG A 78 -0.36 -0.75 -4.30
C ARG A 78 -0.25 0.64 -4.95
N PHE A 79 0.37 0.72 -6.11
CA PHE A 79 0.52 1.97 -6.83
C PHE A 79 -0.83 2.55 -7.25
N THR A 80 -1.69 1.74 -7.87
CA THR A 80 -3.03 2.15 -8.30
C THR A 80 -3.91 2.56 -7.14
N THR A 81 -3.82 1.86 -6.01
CA THR A 81 -4.53 2.22 -4.78
C THR A 81 -4.06 3.58 -4.24
N HIS A 82 -2.75 3.85 -4.21
CA HIS A 82 -2.25 5.16 -3.78
C HIS A 82 -2.72 6.29 -4.69
N LEU A 83 -2.74 6.08 -6.01
CA LEU A 83 -3.30 7.06 -6.95
C LEU A 83 -4.79 7.30 -6.71
N ALA A 84 -5.57 6.25 -6.48
CA ALA A 84 -7.00 6.38 -6.20
C ALA A 84 -7.27 7.14 -4.89
N LEU A 85 -6.44 6.96 -3.86
CA LEU A 85 -6.52 7.75 -2.62
C LEU A 85 -6.17 9.22 -2.86
N ALA A 86 -5.10 9.49 -3.61
CA ALA A 86 -4.69 10.85 -3.98
C ALA A 86 -5.73 11.56 -4.86
N GLU A 87 -6.44 10.82 -5.72
CA GLU A 87 -7.54 11.32 -6.55
C GLU A 87 -8.70 11.82 -5.70
N LYS A 88 -9.10 11.04 -4.69
CA LYS A 88 -10.25 11.30 -3.81
C LYS A 88 -10.01 12.41 -2.78
N ASP A 89 -8.76 12.69 -2.37
CA ASP A 89 -8.47 13.75 -1.40
C ASP A 89 -8.37 15.13 -2.08
N PRO A 90 -9.33 16.05 -1.84
CA PRO A 90 -9.30 17.39 -2.43
C PRO A 90 -8.14 18.25 -1.95
N ARG A 91 -7.50 17.90 -0.84
CA ARG A 91 -6.33 18.61 -0.30
C ARG A 91 -5.04 18.24 -1.03
N VAL A 92 -5.04 17.14 -1.78
CA VAL A 92 -3.87 16.76 -2.61
C VAL A 92 -3.79 17.67 -3.81
N ARG A 93 -2.70 18.43 -3.90
CA ARG A 93 -2.47 19.42 -4.97
C ARG A 93 -1.49 18.94 -6.04
N ALA A 94 -0.64 17.99 -5.71
CA ALA A 94 0.34 17.40 -6.61
C ALA A 94 0.72 15.99 -6.16
N VAL A 95 1.31 15.20 -7.06
CA VAL A 95 1.87 13.88 -6.78
C VAL A 95 3.32 13.83 -7.23
N ILE A 96 4.17 13.31 -6.36
CA ILE A 96 5.56 12.96 -6.68
C ILE A 96 5.63 11.44 -6.75
N VAL A 97 6.07 10.89 -7.86
CA VAL A 97 6.36 9.46 -8.01
C VAL A 97 7.87 9.27 -7.92
N ARG A 98 8.36 8.77 -6.78
CA ARG A 98 9.78 8.48 -6.62
C ARG A 98 10.06 7.06 -7.12
N ILE A 99 10.92 6.94 -8.14
CA ILE A 99 11.16 5.69 -8.85
C ILE A 99 12.58 5.20 -8.55
N ALA A 100 12.70 4.07 -7.88
CA ALA A 100 13.94 3.33 -7.64
C ALA A 100 13.75 1.88 -8.09
N SER A 101 13.63 1.67 -9.41
CA SER A 101 13.23 0.41 -10.01
C SER A 101 14.06 0.08 -11.26
N PRO A 102 14.54 -1.14 -11.42
CA PRO A 102 15.15 -1.62 -12.66
C PRO A 102 14.12 -1.91 -13.76
N GLY A 103 12.82 -1.74 -13.46
CA GLY A 103 11.69 -2.13 -14.31
C GLY A 103 11.08 -3.46 -13.91
N GLY A 104 10.49 -4.16 -14.88
CA GLY A 104 9.82 -5.43 -14.61
C GLY A 104 9.06 -5.96 -15.82
N THR A 105 7.86 -6.52 -15.60
CA THR A 105 7.03 -7.02 -16.69
C THR A 105 6.46 -5.89 -17.52
N VAL A 106 6.31 -6.12 -18.81
CA VAL A 106 5.69 -5.15 -19.73
C VAL A 106 4.28 -4.80 -19.24
N THR A 107 3.47 -5.80 -18.94
CA THR A 107 2.08 -5.60 -18.48
C THR A 107 2.03 -4.75 -17.21
N GLY A 108 2.82 -5.09 -16.17
CA GLY A 108 2.80 -4.33 -14.93
C GLY A 108 3.24 -2.87 -15.11
N SER A 109 4.27 -2.64 -15.95
CA SER A 109 4.76 -1.30 -16.27
C SER A 109 3.73 -0.49 -17.07
N ASP A 110 3.06 -1.14 -18.01
CA ASP A 110 2.04 -0.52 -18.85
C ASP A 110 0.80 -0.13 -18.07
N ILE A 111 0.33 -1.00 -17.18
CA ILE A 111 -0.79 -0.68 -16.26
C ILE A 111 -0.44 0.56 -15.43
N MET A 112 0.73 0.58 -14.80
CA MET A 112 1.13 1.71 -13.96
C MET A 112 1.26 3.01 -14.77
N TYR A 113 1.81 2.93 -15.98
CA TYR A 113 1.90 4.07 -16.91
C TYR A 113 0.53 4.64 -17.24
N HIS A 114 -0.39 3.81 -17.69
CA HIS A 114 -1.73 4.25 -18.08
C HIS A 114 -2.54 4.78 -16.90
N GLU A 115 -2.42 4.18 -15.72
CA GLU A 115 -3.10 4.68 -14.52
C GLU A 115 -2.56 6.06 -14.09
N LEU A 116 -1.25 6.28 -14.19
CA LEU A 116 -0.67 7.60 -13.89
C LEU A 116 -1.12 8.65 -14.90
N ARG A 117 -1.12 8.32 -16.21
CA ARG A 117 -1.65 9.19 -17.27
C ARG A 117 -3.13 9.52 -17.08
N ARG A 118 -3.94 8.50 -16.74
CA ARG A 118 -5.36 8.68 -16.43
C ARG A 118 -5.53 9.63 -15.24
N PHE A 119 -4.79 9.41 -14.15
CA PHE A 119 -4.81 10.27 -12.98
C PHE A 119 -4.52 11.73 -13.32
N ALA A 120 -3.43 12.00 -14.02
CA ALA A 120 -3.03 13.36 -14.41
C ALA A 120 -4.13 14.02 -15.28
N ALA A 121 -4.65 13.31 -16.27
CA ALA A 121 -5.69 13.82 -17.18
C ALA A 121 -7.02 14.11 -16.46
N THR A 122 -7.42 13.23 -15.53
CA THR A 122 -8.72 13.34 -14.83
C THR A 122 -8.69 14.40 -13.74
N THR A 123 -7.61 14.44 -12.95
CA THR A 123 -7.52 15.31 -11.77
C THR A 123 -6.93 16.67 -12.06
N ARG A 124 -6.17 16.79 -13.14
CA ARG A 124 -5.33 17.95 -13.48
C ARG A 124 -4.33 18.33 -12.37
N LYS A 125 -4.05 17.40 -11.48
CA LYS A 125 -3.01 17.56 -10.46
C LYS A 125 -1.65 17.29 -11.11
N PRO A 126 -0.66 18.18 -11.00
CA PRO A 126 0.65 17.97 -11.58
C PRO A 126 1.33 16.72 -10.98
N VAL A 127 2.01 16.00 -11.85
CA VAL A 127 2.76 14.79 -11.50
C VAL A 127 4.23 14.99 -11.84
N VAL A 128 5.09 14.74 -10.86
CA VAL A 128 6.55 14.80 -11.02
C VAL A 128 7.15 13.43 -10.77
N ALA A 129 7.90 12.88 -11.71
CA ALA A 129 8.73 11.71 -11.46
C ALA A 129 10.09 12.14 -10.91
N SER A 130 10.45 11.61 -9.75
CA SER A 130 11.78 11.77 -9.17
C SER A 130 12.54 10.46 -9.32
N LEU A 131 13.61 10.47 -10.14
CA LEU A 131 14.41 9.28 -10.40
C LEU A 131 15.40 9.07 -9.25
N GLY A 132 15.38 7.86 -8.69
CA GLY A 132 16.31 7.44 -7.64
C GLY A 132 17.60 6.87 -8.22
N GLU A 133 18.27 6.04 -7.43
CA GLU A 133 19.55 5.41 -7.79
C GLU A 133 19.46 4.61 -9.10
N ILE A 134 18.31 3.98 -9.38
CA ILE A 134 18.03 3.27 -10.62
C ILE A 134 16.60 3.54 -11.07
N ALA A 135 16.44 3.93 -12.33
CA ALA A 135 15.15 4.05 -12.99
C ALA A 135 15.31 3.60 -14.44
N ALA A 136 15.19 2.31 -14.67
CA ALA A 136 15.47 1.69 -15.97
C ALA A 136 14.26 0.93 -16.50
N SER A 137 14.24 0.65 -17.82
CA SER A 137 13.20 -0.16 -18.47
C SER A 137 11.80 0.31 -18.08
N GLY A 138 10.96 -0.58 -17.50
CA GLY A 138 9.61 -0.25 -17.05
C GLY A 138 9.54 0.87 -16.00
N GLY A 139 10.58 1.07 -15.20
CA GLY A 139 10.66 2.21 -14.28
C GLY A 139 10.80 3.55 -15.00
N TYR A 140 11.64 3.61 -16.04
CA TYR A 140 11.75 4.81 -16.86
C TYR A 140 10.50 5.01 -17.74
N TYR A 141 9.92 3.93 -18.24
CA TYR A 141 8.66 4.00 -19.00
C TYR A 141 7.54 4.61 -18.13
N LEU A 142 7.44 4.23 -16.87
CA LEU A 142 6.51 4.84 -15.94
C LEU A 142 6.77 6.34 -15.74
N ALA A 143 8.05 6.76 -15.67
CA ALA A 143 8.41 8.16 -15.51
C ALA A 143 7.90 9.05 -16.67
N LEU A 144 7.83 8.50 -17.89
CA LEU A 144 7.31 9.20 -19.07
C LEU A 144 5.80 9.54 -18.96
N ALA A 145 5.09 8.96 -18.00
CA ALA A 145 3.69 9.30 -17.74
C ALA A 145 3.53 10.60 -16.93
N SER A 146 4.60 11.17 -16.41
CA SER A 146 4.60 12.38 -15.58
C SER A 146 4.68 13.65 -16.44
N ASP A 147 4.35 14.79 -15.83
CA ASP A 147 4.50 16.11 -16.46
C ASP A 147 5.97 16.57 -16.48
N HIS A 148 6.73 16.20 -15.43
CA HIS A 148 8.16 16.52 -15.28
C HIS A 148 8.93 15.33 -14.73
N ILE A 149 10.21 15.22 -15.13
CA ILE A 149 11.15 14.22 -14.65
C ILE A 149 12.37 14.95 -14.08
N ILE A 150 12.77 14.59 -12.85
CA ILE A 150 13.93 15.14 -12.14
C ILE A 150 14.83 14.03 -11.60
#